data_f3bcaf8c283dd11a4cd94d160c1ef044
#
_entry.id   f3bcaf8c283dd11a4cd94d160c1ef044
#
_cell.length_a   1.000
_cell.length_b   1.000
_cell.length_c   1.000
_cell.angle_alpha   90.00
_cell.angle_beta   90.00
_cell.angle_gamma   90.00
#
_symmetry.space_group_name_H-M   'P 1'
#
loop_
_entity.id
_entity.type
_entity.pdbx_description
1 polymer ?
#
loop_
_entity_poly.entity_id
_entity_poly.type
_entity_poly.pdbx_seq_one_letter_code
_entity_poly.pdbx_strand_id
1 'polypeptide(L)'
;MKPGFDSRWWDGRMPTDSPYLFGYCKATEGNDFTSQQFAMQMLALQHYGRLKGAFDFHRQSSDNIIAVKRFYDVVNALDVPVELPIVTDFEDCRATPGLQLVNHMWEHVQEIEQKFQQECMIYTAGWWWDRWAKPYVQSCHCFYERELWEADPPPDTPCGEWGEPVVRQVRLDIIVPGFNAGVDENEATDEWYNTYACDQPTDDPHTVIVIIEEGDIVDVRTK
;
A
#
# COMPACT_ATOMS: atom_id res chain seq x y z
N MET A 1 8.75 -9.48 -14.21
CA MET A 1 7.89 -8.62 -13.37
C MET A 1 6.73 -9.45 -12.83
N LYS A 2 6.29 -9.19 -11.65
CA LYS A 2 5.20 -9.89 -10.95
C LYS A 2 3.96 -8.99 -10.88
N PRO A 3 2.81 -9.44 -11.39
CA PRO A 3 1.61 -8.63 -11.40
C PRO A 3 0.98 -8.52 -10.01
N GLY A 4 0.54 -7.32 -9.67
CA GLY A 4 -0.19 -7.00 -8.46
C GLY A 4 -1.27 -5.97 -8.73
N PHE A 5 -1.97 -5.56 -7.70
CA PHE A 5 -2.94 -4.48 -7.79
C PHE A 5 -3.01 -3.71 -6.47
N ASP A 6 -3.58 -2.52 -6.55
CA ASP A 6 -4.07 -1.81 -5.38
C ASP A 6 -5.50 -1.32 -5.61
N SER A 7 -6.24 -1.16 -4.54
CA SER A 7 -7.59 -0.64 -4.61
C SER A 7 -8.09 -0.19 -3.25
N ARG A 8 -8.83 0.92 -3.25
CA ARG A 8 -9.59 1.41 -2.10
C ARG A 8 -11.05 0.97 -2.10
N TRP A 9 -11.58 0.52 -3.25
CA TRP A 9 -13.02 0.25 -3.43
C TRP A 9 -13.37 -1.23 -3.65
N TRP A 10 -12.38 -2.09 -3.82
CA TRP A 10 -12.60 -3.51 -4.00
C TRP A 10 -13.24 -4.15 -2.77
N ASP A 11 -14.27 -5.00 -2.96
CA ASP A 11 -15.03 -5.65 -1.90
C ASP A 11 -14.56 -7.08 -1.56
N GLY A 12 -13.37 -7.44 -1.99
CA GLY A 12 -12.79 -8.76 -1.71
C GLY A 12 -13.17 -9.85 -2.73
N ARG A 13 -13.99 -9.57 -3.72
CA ARG A 13 -14.29 -10.55 -4.77
C ARG A 13 -13.23 -10.53 -5.84
N MET A 14 -12.56 -11.64 -6.00
CA MET A 14 -11.51 -11.85 -7.00
C MET A 14 -11.69 -13.22 -7.64
N PRO A 15 -11.49 -13.37 -8.97
CA PRO A 15 -11.50 -14.69 -9.58
C PRO A 15 -10.35 -15.55 -9.07
N THR A 16 -10.60 -16.85 -8.94
CA THR A 16 -9.57 -17.82 -8.47
C THR A 16 -8.38 -17.93 -9.41
N ASP A 17 -8.60 -17.65 -10.71
CA ASP A 17 -7.59 -17.61 -11.76
C ASP A 17 -7.00 -16.21 -12.01
N SER A 18 -7.23 -15.26 -11.09
CA SER A 18 -6.65 -13.92 -11.16
C SER A 18 -5.12 -13.99 -11.32
N PRO A 19 -4.54 -13.23 -12.25
CA PRO A 19 -3.10 -13.21 -12.48
C PRO A 19 -2.32 -12.53 -11.35
N TYR A 20 -3.00 -11.76 -10.50
CA TYR A 20 -2.36 -10.96 -9.46
C TYR A 20 -1.83 -11.83 -8.33
N LEU A 21 -0.58 -11.58 -7.96
CA LEU A 21 0.17 -12.32 -6.95
C LEU A 21 0.20 -11.59 -5.61
N PHE A 22 -0.05 -10.29 -5.61
CA PHE A 22 -0.09 -9.44 -4.43
C PHE A 22 -1.13 -8.34 -4.56
N GLY A 23 -1.53 -7.77 -3.43
CA GLY A 23 -2.41 -6.61 -3.40
C GLY A 23 -2.07 -5.65 -2.26
N TYR A 24 -2.19 -4.36 -2.53
CA TYR A 24 -2.13 -3.31 -1.53
C TYR A 24 -3.51 -2.72 -1.27
N CYS A 25 -3.84 -2.57 0.02
CA CYS A 25 -5.13 -2.07 0.47
C CYS A 25 -4.98 -0.76 1.24
N LYS A 26 -5.78 0.26 0.88
CA LYS A 26 -5.83 1.50 1.65
C LYS A 26 -6.42 1.24 3.03
N ALA A 27 -5.66 1.50 4.09
CA ALA A 27 -6.13 1.37 5.46
C ALA A 27 -6.69 2.70 5.98
N THR A 28 -5.92 3.78 5.86
CA THR A 28 -6.26 5.08 6.44
C THR A 28 -5.90 6.25 5.53
N GLU A 29 -6.37 7.45 5.90
CA GLU A 29 -5.95 8.71 5.32
C GLU A 29 -5.99 9.79 6.41
N GLY A 30 -4.84 10.37 6.70
CA GLY A 30 -4.71 11.40 7.72
C GLY A 30 -5.27 11.00 9.09
N ASN A 31 -5.79 11.98 9.83
CA ASN A 31 -6.20 11.78 11.23
C ASN A 31 -7.54 11.08 11.42
N ASP A 32 -8.44 11.10 10.44
CA ASP A 32 -9.86 10.83 10.65
C ASP A 32 -10.50 9.81 9.69
N PHE A 33 -9.85 9.49 8.57
CA PHE A 33 -10.39 8.50 7.66
C PHE A 33 -9.85 7.09 7.92
N THR A 34 -10.76 6.11 7.95
CA THR A 34 -10.45 4.68 7.94
C THR A 34 -11.26 4.02 6.82
N SER A 35 -10.59 3.21 5.99
CA SER A 35 -11.26 2.49 4.91
C SER A 35 -12.20 1.43 5.47
N GLN A 36 -13.47 1.48 5.10
CA GLN A 36 -14.46 0.48 5.48
C GLN A 36 -14.23 -0.87 4.79
N GLN A 37 -13.49 -0.87 3.69
CA GLN A 37 -13.20 -2.07 2.90
C GLN A 37 -11.93 -2.80 3.36
N PHE A 38 -11.05 -2.14 4.12
CA PHE A 38 -9.71 -2.64 4.43
C PHE A 38 -9.71 -4.06 5.02
N ALA A 39 -10.48 -4.28 6.07
CA ALA A 39 -10.54 -5.59 6.74
C ALA A 39 -10.96 -6.72 5.78
N MET A 40 -12.01 -6.47 5.01
CA MET A 40 -12.53 -7.43 4.03
C MET A 40 -11.52 -7.69 2.91
N GLN A 41 -10.83 -6.65 2.43
CA GLN A 41 -9.80 -6.77 1.40
C GLN A 41 -8.62 -7.63 1.86
N MET A 42 -8.12 -7.39 3.08
CA MET A 42 -7.02 -8.16 3.66
C MET A 42 -7.38 -9.64 3.86
N LEU A 43 -8.58 -9.92 4.39
CA LEU A 43 -9.10 -11.28 4.53
C LEU A 43 -9.26 -11.98 3.18
N ALA A 44 -9.72 -11.26 2.16
CA ALA A 44 -9.86 -11.81 0.83
C ALA A 44 -8.50 -12.15 0.20
N LEU A 45 -7.50 -11.26 0.29
CA LEU A 45 -6.15 -11.54 -0.18
C LEU A 45 -5.57 -12.79 0.51
N GLN A 46 -5.77 -12.92 1.83
CA GLN A 46 -5.38 -14.12 2.56
C GLN A 46 -6.10 -15.37 2.05
N HIS A 47 -7.43 -15.29 1.84
CA HIS A 47 -8.22 -16.41 1.32
C HIS A 47 -7.73 -16.87 -0.07
N TYR A 48 -7.34 -15.94 -0.94
CA TYR A 48 -6.81 -16.24 -2.26
C TYR A 48 -5.30 -16.57 -2.28
N GLY A 49 -4.63 -16.63 -1.11
CA GLY A 49 -3.20 -16.91 -1.00
C GLY A 49 -2.32 -15.86 -1.68
N ARG A 50 -2.70 -14.59 -1.58
CA ARG A 50 -1.95 -13.46 -2.15
C ARG A 50 -1.16 -12.74 -1.06
N LEU A 51 0.03 -12.23 -1.42
CA LEU A 51 0.78 -11.36 -0.53
C LEU A 51 -0.02 -10.06 -0.28
N LYS A 52 -0.02 -9.61 0.96
CA LYS A 52 -0.84 -8.50 1.44
C LYS A 52 0.02 -7.34 1.90
N GLY A 53 -0.31 -6.15 1.40
CA GLY A 53 0.25 -4.90 1.84
C GLY A 53 -0.83 -3.92 2.31
N ALA A 54 -0.43 -2.99 3.14
CA ALA A 54 -1.28 -1.92 3.64
C ALA A 54 -0.63 -0.56 3.37
N PHE A 55 -1.47 0.43 3.03
CA PHE A 55 -0.97 1.80 2.90
C PHE A 55 -1.87 2.82 3.59
N ASP A 56 -1.27 3.92 4.01
CA ASP A 56 -1.97 5.13 4.40
C ASP A 56 -1.75 6.25 3.39
N PHE A 57 -2.72 7.14 3.27
CA PHE A 57 -2.61 8.33 2.46
C PHE A 57 -2.24 9.52 3.36
N HIS A 58 -1.03 10.04 3.16
CA HIS A 58 -0.51 11.15 3.94
C HIS A 58 -1.25 12.48 3.63
N ARG A 59 -1.54 13.24 4.67
CA ARG A 59 -2.08 14.60 4.60
C ARG A 59 -1.18 15.58 5.37
N GLN A 60 -0.68 16.61 4.69
CA GLN A 60 0.12 17.65 5.35
C GLN A 60 -0.60 18.33 6.52
N SER A 61 -1.93 18.39 6.46
CA SER A 61 -2.75 19.00 7.51
C SER A 61 -2.97 18.13 8.74
N SER A 62 -2.50 16.86 8.69
CA SER A 62 -2.66 15.91 9.78
C SER A 62 -1.53 16.01 10.81
N ASP A 63 -1.82 15.61 12.03
CA ASP A 63 -0.81 15.34 13.04
C ASP A 63 -0.24 13.93 12.78
N ASN A 64 1.07 13.82 12.55
CA ASN A 64 1.73 12.57 12.19
C ASN A 64 1.56 11.49 13.27
N ILE A 65 1.64 11.85 14.54
CA ILE A 65 1.50 10.89 15.65
C ILE A 65 0.10 10.28 15.66
N ILE A 66 -0.93 11.12 15.45
CA ILE A 66 -2.33 10.67 15.43
C ILE A 66 -2.59 9.82 14.18
N ALA A 67 -2.13 10.27 13.00
CA ALA A 67 -2.32 9.56 11.73
C ALA A 67 -1.66 8.18 11.75
N VAL A 68 -0.37 8.11 12.13
CA VAL A 68 0.38 6.85 12.19
C VAL A 68 -0.16 5.92 13.27
N LYS A 69 -0.56 6.46 14.43
CA LYS A 69 -1.20 5.63 15.45
C LYS A 69 -2.49 5.00 14.92
N ARG A 70 -3.32 5.76 14.21
CA ARG A 70 -4.55 5.24 13.59
C ARG A 70 -4.22 4.15 12.58
N PHE A 71 -3.25 4.38 11.70
CA PHE A 71 -2.83 3.41 10.70
C PHE A 71 -2.39 2.10 11.35
N TYR A 72 -1.52 2.19 12.36
CA TYR A 72 -1.06 1.04 13.12
C TYR A 72 -2.21 0.29 13.79
N ASP A 73 -3.11 1.00 14.47
CA ASP A 73 -4.24 0.40 15.19
C ASP A 73 -5.17 -0.35 14.20
N VAL A 74 -5.44 0.22 13.02
CA VAL A 74 -6.29 -0.38 11.98
C VAL A 74 -5.66 -1.64 11.40
N VAL A 75 -4.36 -1.59 11.08
CA VAL A 75 -3.63 -2.74 10.53
C VAL A 75 -3.55 -3.87 11.55
N ASN A 76 -3.21 -3.57 12.81
CA ASN A 76 -3.02 -4.58 13.85
C ASN A 76 -4.33 -5.04 14.53
N ALA A 77 -5.47 -4.41 14.23
CA ALA A 77 -6.76 -4.91 14.70
C ALA A 77 -7.20 -6.19 13.98
N LEU A 78 -6.57 -6.52 12.86
CA LEU A 78 -6.83 -7.73 12.09
C LEU A 78 -5.84 -8.82 12.50
N ASP A 79 -6.35 -10.03 12.68
CA ASP A 79 -5.51 -11.23 12.81
C ASP A 79 -5.13 -11.76 11.40
N VAL A 80 -4.58 -10.86 10.61
CA VAL A 80 -4.15 -11.12 9.22
C VAL A 80 -2.76 -10.53 9.05
N PRO A 81 -1.74 -11.34 8.77
CA PRO A 81 -0.39 -10.83 8.59
C PRO A 81 -0.31 -9.89 7.38
N VAL A 82 0.47 -8.84 7.50
CA VAL A 82 0.92 -8.00 6.38
C VAL A 82 2.32 -8.48 6.02
N GLU A 83 2.47 -9.11 4.85
CA GLU A 83 3.75 -9.67 4.42
C GLU A 83 4.60 -8.67 3.65
N LEU A 84 3.97 -7.73 2.97
CA LEU A 84 4.65 -6.71 2.19
C LEU A 84 5.03 -5.51 3.07
N PRO A 85 6.00 -4.69 2.65
CA PRO A 85 6.34 -3.46 3.35
C PRO A 85 5.11 -2.58 3.59
N ILE A 86 5.09 -1.90 4.72
CA ILE A 86 4.11 -0.84 4.98
C ILE A 86 4.42 0.34 4.06
N VAL A 87 3.39 0.95 3.49
CA VAL A 87 3.53 2.04 2.50
C VAL A 87 2.90 3.32 3.02
N THR A 88 3.55 4.44 2.77
CA THR A 88 2.93 5.76 2.83
C THR A 88 2.82 6.38 1.44
N ASP A 89 1.66 6.95 1.14
CA ASP A 89 1.29 7.51 -0.15
C ASP A 89 1.41 9.04 -0.09
N PHE A 90 2.39 9.57 -0.84
CA PHE A 90 2.68 11.00 -0.96
C PHE A 90 2.24 11.56 -2.32
N GLU A 91 0.96 11.93 -2.43
CA GLU A 91 0.42 12.57 -3.63
C GLU A 91 -0.69 13.62 -3.33
N ASP A 92 -0.73 14.13 -2.08
CA ASP A 92 -1.75 15.13 -1.71
C ASP A 92 -1.58 16.45 -2.49
N CYS A 93 -2.38 16.65 -3.54
CA CYS A 93 -2.40 17.89 -4.32
C CYS A 93 -2.90 19.12 -3.55
N ARG A 94 -3.43 18.97 -2.33
CA ARG A 94 -3.82 20.06 -1.42
C ARG A 94 -2.66 20.52 -0.55
N ALA A 95 -1.55 19.76 -0.52
CA ALA A 95 -0.36 20.14 0.20
C ALA A 95 0.26 21.43 -0.36
N THR A 96 0.90 22.19 0.51
CA THR A 96 1.65 23.39 0.12
C THR A 96 3.11 23.02 -0.11
N PRO A 97 3.67 23.15 -1.33
CA PRO A 97 5.07 22.85 -1.59
C PRO A 97 6.01 23.66 -0.70
N GLY A 98 7.04 23.03 -0.18
CA GLY A 98 8.04 23.72 0.65
C GLY A 98 8.78 22.80 1.60
N LEU A 99 9.81 23.33 2.24
CA LEU A 99 10.60 22.61 3.25
C LEU A 99 9.74 22.08 4.41
N GLN A 100 8.69 22.82 4.78
CA GLN A 100 7.77 22.40 5.83
C GLN A 100 7.03 21.11 5.45
N LEU A 101 6.59 20.97 4.19
CA LEU A 101 5.99 19.73 3.68
C LEU A 101 6.99 18.58 3.75
N VAL A 102 8.20 18.77 3.25
CA VAL A 102 9.24 17.73 3.22
C VAL A 102 9.61 17.26 4.64
N ASN A 103 9.76 18.18 5.58
CA ASN A 103 10.02 17.82 6.98
C ASN A 103 8.84 17.02 7.57
N HIS A 104 7.60 17.45 7.32
CA HIS A 104 6.42 16.76 7.78
C HIS A 104 6.28 15.34 7.18
N MET A 105 6.59 15.18 5.90
CA MET A 105 6.63 13.86 5.26
C MET A 105 7.69 12.96 5.89
N TRP A 106 8.88 13.50 6.16
CA TRP A 106 9.96 12.73 6.76
C TRP A 106 9.65 12.31 8.20
N GLU A 107 9.10 13.21 9.00
CA GLU A 107 8.60 12.89 10.34
C GLU A 107 7.54 11.76 10.28
N HIS A 108 6.66 11.79 9.29
CA HIS A 108 5.66 10.75 9.08
C HIS A 108 6.29 9.37 8.79
N VAL A 109 7.30 9.33 7.90
CA VAL A 109 8.06 8.09 7.61
C VAL A 109 8.71 7.56 8.89
N GLN A 110 9.38 8.41 9.66
CA GLN A 110 10.04 8.02 10.89
C GLN A 110 9.05 7.45 11.93
N GLU A 111 7.89 8.08 12.08
CA GLU A 111 6.83 7.59 12.99
C GLU A 111 6.29 6.22 12.54
N ILE A 112 6.10 5.99 11.21
CA ILE A 112 5.71 4.69 10.67
C ILE A 112 6.79 3.65 11.00
N GLU A 113 8.05 3.91 10.66
CA GLU A 113 9.16 2.98 10.88
C GLU A 113 9.34 2.64 12.36
N GLN A 114 9.21 3.63 13.23
CA GLN A 114 9.25 3.41 14.66
C GLN A 114 8.08 2.56 15.14
N LYS A 115 6.88 2.78 14.61
CA LYS A 115 5.67 2.12 15.07
C LYS A 115 5.57 0.68 14.58
N PHE A 116 5.89 0.45 13.32
CA PHE A 116 5.81 -0.88 12.69
C PHE A 116 7.10 -1.69 12.82
N GLN A 117 8.20 -1.08 13.28
CA GLN A 117 9.52 -1.72 13.45
C GLN A 117 10.08 -2.31 12.13
N GLN A 118 9.80 -1.64 11.02
CA GLN A 118 10.29 -1.99 9.68
C GLN A 118 10.48 -0.72 8.84
N GLU A 119 11.27 -0.82 7.77
CA GLU A 119 11.38 0.29 6.80
C GLU A 119 10.06 0.52 6.08
N CYS A 120 9.76 1.79 5.83
CA CYS A 120 8.56 2.21 5.11
C CYS A 120 8.87 2.33 3.62
N MET A 121 8.08 1.69 2.75
CA MET A 121 8.11 1.93 1.32
C MET A 121 7.33 3.20 0.99
N ILE A 122 7.81 3.98 0.02
CA ILE A 122 7.19 5.24 -0.40
C ILE A 122 6.47 5.05 -1.73
N TYR A 123 5.18 5.38 -1.76
CA TYR A 123 4.43 5.55 -2.99
C TYR A 123 4.34 7.02 -3.34
N THR A 124 4.68 7.37 -4.58
CA THR A 124 4.49 8.72 -5.10
C THR A 124 4.52 8.73 -6.63
N ALA A 125 3.96 9.79 -7.22
CA ALA A 125 4.06 10.04 -8.65
C ALA A 125 5.22 10.98 -8.96
N GLY A 126 6.01 10.68 -10.01
CA GLY A 126 7.14 11.52 -10.42
C GLY A 126 6.75 12.98 -10.64
N TRP A 127 5.61 13.23 -11.31
CA TRP A 127 5.10 14.58 -11.53
C TRP A 127 4.75 15.32 -10.24
N TRP A 128 4.24 14.60 -9.23
CA TRP A 128 3.94 15.17 -7.92
C TRP A 128 5.23 15.45 -7.15
N TRP A 129 6.12 14.46 -7.08
CA TRP A 129 7.39 14.57 -6.39
C TRP A 129 8.24 15.74 -6.89
N ASP A 130 8.41 15.85 -8.21
CA ASP A 130 9.19 16.91 -8.85
C ASP A 130 8.66 18.32 -8.55
N ARG A 131 7.37 18.45 -8.34
CA ARG A 131 6.72 19.73 -8.07
C ARG A 131 6.66 20.08 -6.58
N TRP A 132 6.32 19.12 -5.71
CA TRP A 132 6.00 19.39 -4.31
C TRP A 132 7.16 19.12 -3.36
N ALA A 133 8.00 18.13 -3.61
CA ALA A 133 9.02 17.67 -2.68
C ALA A 133 10.45 17.91 -3.18
N LYS A 134 10.80 17.46 -4.37
CA LYS A 134 12.17 17.47 -4.91
C LYS A 134 12.93 18.80 -4.77
N PRO A 135 12.34 19.99 -5.05
CA PRO A 135 13.05 21.25 -4.90
C PRO A 135 13.51 21.54 -3.45
N TYR A 136 12.95 20.85 -2.47
CA TYR A 136 13.14 21.10 -1.05
C TYR A 136 13.82 19.92 -0.31
N VAL A 137 14.01 18.78 -0.96
CA VAL A 137 14.63 17.57 -0.39
C VAL A 137 16.16 17.72 -0.25
N GLN A 138 16.77 18.75 -0.82
CA GLN A 138 18.25 18.96 -0.93
C GLN A 138 19.05 18.75 0.36
N SER A 139 18.43 18.79 1.53
CA SER A 139 19.07 18.54 2.84
C SER A 139 18.72 17.17 3.45
N CYS A 140 17.86 16.38 2.82
CA CYS A 140 17.40 15.08 3.32
C CYS A 140 17.32 14.05 2.19
N HIS A 141 18.44 13.43 1.85
CA HIS A 141 18.49 12.31 0.89
C HIS A 141 17.85 11.02 1.43
N CYS A 142 17.44 11.03 2.68
CA CYS A 142 16.92 9.87 3.41
C CYS A 142 15.68 9.22 2.77
N PHE A 143 14.87 9.97 2.01
CA PHE A 143 13.79 9.38 1.24
C PHE A 143 14.29 8.41 0.16
N TYR A 144 15.38 8.76 -0.52
CA TYR A 144 15.94 7.97 -1.62
C TYR A 144 16.64 6.68 -1.15
N GLU A 145 16.78 6.50 0.15
CA GLU A 145 17.25 5.26 0.77
C GLU A 145 16.10 4.24 0.96
N ARG A 146 14.85 4.67 0.79
CA ARG A 146 13.67 3.84 0.92
C ARG A 146 13.26 3.27 -0.43
N GLU A 147 12.63 2.08 -0.40
CA GLU A 147 12.04 1.49 -1.60
C GLU A 147 10.96 2.41 -2.19
N LEU A 148 10.92 2.49 -3.52
CA LEU A 148 9.95 3.28 -4.25
C LEU A 148 8.90 2.39 -4.93
N TRP A 149 7.63 2.70 -4.69
CA TRP A 149 6.52 2.32 -5.54
C TRP A 149 6.09 3.55 -6.34
N GLU A 150 6.40 3.55 -7.63
CA GLU A 150 6.17 4.70 -8.50
C GLU A 150 4.78 4.63 -9.15
N ALA A 151 4.00 5.70 -8.96
CA ALA A 151 2.67 5.86 -9.55
C ALA A 151 2.76 6.41 -10.96
N ASP A 152 2.04 5.77 -11.89
CA ASP A 152 1.82 6.22 -13.27
C ASP A 152 3.07 6.87 -13.90
N PRO A 153 4.19 6.15 -14.01
CA PRO A 153 5.44 6.73 -14.45
C PRO A 153 5.33 7.16 -15.92
N PRO A 154 5.75 8.37 -16.28
CA PRO A 154 6.06 8.64 -17.66
C PRO A 154 7.18 7.66 -18.08
N PRO A 155 7.12 7.06 -19.28
CA PRO A 155 7.93 5.92 -19.67
C PRO A 155 9.45 6.08 -19.55
N ASP A 156 9.96 7.29 -19.33
CA ASP A 156 11.39 7.59 -19.37
C ASP A 156 11.90 8.54 -18.27
N THR A 157 11.12 8.82 -17.23
CA THR A 157 11.54 9.80 -16.21
C THR A 157 11.56 9.17 -14.82
N PRO A 158 12.75 8.89 -14.25
CA PRO A 158 12.84 8.43 -12.86
C PRO A 158 12.22 9.43 -11.89
N CYS A 159 11.54 8.94 -10.88
CA CYS A 159 11.00 9.77 -9.82
C CYS A 159 12.14 10.31 -8.95
N GLY A 160 12.36 11.62 -8.98
CA GLY A 160 13.40 12.26 -8.17
C GLY A 160 14.81 11.74 -8.44
N GLU A 161 15.51 11.37 -7.37
CA GLU A 161 16.84 10.76 -7.40
C GLU A 161 16.82 9.27 -7.03
N TRP A 162 15.62 8.66 -6.91
CA TRP A 162 15.53 7.21 -6.80
C TRP A 162 16.10 6.54 -8.05
N GLY A 163 16.63 5.35 -7.86
CA GLY A 163 16.94 4.44 -8.98
C GLY A 163 15.66 3.83 -9.57
N GLU A 164 15.78 2.62 -10.08
CA GLU A 164 14.60 1.89 -10.56
C GLU A 164 13.64 1.58 -9.41
N PRO A 165 12.34 1.86 -9.55
CA PRO A 165 11.35 1.53 -8.54
C PRO A 165 11.20 0.01 -8.41
N VAL A 166 10.94 -0.47 -7.19
CA VAL A 166 10.70 -1.90 -6.93
C VAL A 166 9.29 -2.33 -7.34
N VAL A 167 8.33 -1.39 -7.29
CA VAL A 167 6.95 -1.56 -7.77
C VAL A 167 6.59 -0.37 -8.66
N ARG A 168 5.88 -0.62 -9.76
CA ARG A 168 5.31 0.39 -10.65
C ARG A 168 3.83 0.19 -10.80
N GLN A 169 3.06 1.25 -10.68
CA GLN A 169 1.67 1.27 -11.10
C GLN A 169 1.63 1.50 -12.61
N VAL A 170 1.11 0.53 -13.34
CA VAL A 170 1.19 0.52 -14.82
C VAL A 170 -0.13 0.87 -15.49
N ARG A 171 -1.24 0.70 -14.81
CA ARG A 171 -2.58 1.10 -15.29
C ARG A 171 -3.46 1.52 -14.14
N LEU A 172 -4.33 2.51 -14.38
CA LEU A 172 -5.25 3.06 -13.40
C LEU A 172 -6.68 2.62 -13.67
N ASP A 173 -7.43 2.39 -12.59
CA ASP A 173 -8.89 2.19 -12.57
C ASP A 173 -9.40 1.22 -13.64
N ILE A 174 -8.68 0.11 -13.83
CA ILE A 174 -9.06 -0.91 -14.82
C ILE A 174 -10.15 -1.80 -14.27
N ILE A 175 -11.11 -2.14 -15.13
CA ILE A 175 -12.15 -3.12 -14.83
C ILE A 175 -11.63 -4.51 -15.20
N VAL A 176 -11.33 -5.31 -14.20
CA VAL A 176 -10.91 -6.70 -14.39
C VAL A 176 -12.12 -7.62 -14.17
N PRO A 177 -12.41 -8.56 -15.09
CA PRO A 177 -13.50 -9.50 -14.91
C PRO A 177 -13.41 -10.25 -13.58
N GLY A 178 -14.50 -10.26 -12.83
CA GLY A 178 -14.58 -10.90 -11.51
C GLY A 178 -14.26 -9.97 -10.32
N PHE A 179 -13.70 -8.80 -10.56
CA PHE A 179 -13.65 -7.73 -9.55
C PHE A 179 -14.94 -6.90 -9.63
N ASN A 180 -15.41 -6.44 -8.49
CA ASN A 180 -16.62 -5.60 -8.42
C ASN A 180 -16.32 -4.10 -8.49
N ALA A 181 -15.05 -3.71 -8.50
CA ALA A 181 -14.59 -2.33 -8.61
C ALA A 181 -13.37 -2.24 -9.53
N GLY A 182 -13.05 -1.05 -9.98
CA GLY A 182 -11.78 -0.77 -10.62
C GLY A 182 -10.62 -0.99 -9.66
N VAL A 183 -9.52 -1.48 -10.20
CA VAL A 183 -8.25 -1.66 -9.49
C VAL A 183 -7.14 -0.97 -10.27
N ASP A 184 -6.15 -0.50 -9.57
CA ASP A 184 -4.93 0.01 -10.17
C ASP A 184 -3.94 -1.15 -10.30
N GLU A 185 -3.46 -1.39 -11.52
CA GLU A 185 -2.59 -2.52 -11.80
C GLU A 185 -1.14 -2.15 -11.57
N ASN A 186 -0.43 -3.06 -10.90
CA ASN A 186 0.95 -2.89 -10.51
C ASN A 186 1.84 -3.99 -11.06
N GLU A 187 3.11 -3.68 -11.25
CA GLU A 187 4.16 -4.64 -11.56
C GLU A 187 5.32 -4.48 -10.59
N ALA A 188 5.67 -5.55 -9.88
CA ALA A 188 6.84 -5.61 -9.01
C ALA A 188 8.03 -6.28 -9.70
N THR A 189 9.26 -5.92 -9.32
CA THR A 189 10.45 -6.66 -9.74
C THR A 189 10.43 -8.08 -9.18
N ASP A 190 11.02 -9.02 -9.91
CA ASP A 190 11.07 -10.42 -9.45
C ASP A 190 11.88 -10.56 -8.15
N GLU A 191 12.95 -9.79 -8.00
CA GLU A 191 13.80 -9.79 -6.82
C GLU A 191 13.01 -9.33 -5.59
N TRP A 192 12.37 -8.18 -5.67
CA TRP A 192 11.56 -7.64 -4.58
C TRP A 192 10.43 -8.60 -4.17
N TYR A 193 9.64 -9.07 -5.15
CA TYR A 193 8.55 -10.01 -4.85
C TYR A 193 9.06 -11.28 -4.16
N ASN A 194 10.16 -11.87 -4.65
CA ASN A 194 10.69 -13.12 -4.09
C ASN A 194 11.21 -12.95 -2.66
N THR A 195 11.65 -11.74 -2.26
CA THR A 195 12.04 -11.44 -0.88
C THR A 195 10.89 -11.74 0.09
N TYR A 196 9.68 -11.34 -0.26
CA TYR A 196 8.49 -11.50 0.61
C TYR A 196 7.71 -12.79 0.36
N ALA A 197 7.85 -13.40 -0.82
CA ALA A 197 7.17 -14.65 -1.14
C ALA A 197 7.84 -15.88 -0.51
N CYS A 198 9.16 -15.83 -0.24
CA CYS A 198 9.91 -16.96 0.31
C CYS A 198 9.60 -17.22 1.80
N ASP A 199 9.10 -16.22 2.52
CA ASP A 199 8.78 -16.33 3.95
C ASP A 199 7.36 -16.87 4.20
N GLN A 200 6.60 -17.20 3.14
CA GLN A 200 5.27 -17.77 3.32
C GLN A 200 5.40 -19.22 3.81
N PRO A 201 4.75 -19.58 4.94
CA PRO A 201 4.69 -20.97 5.35
C PRO A 201 4.00 -21.76 4.22
N THR A 202 4.79 -22.62 3.57
CA THR A 202 4.28 -23.63 2.65
C THR A 202 3.47 -24.62 3.48
N ASP A 203 2.16 -24.63 3.32
CA ASP A 203 1.21 -25.51 3.97
C ASP A 203 0.78 -25.14 5.42
N ASP A 204 -0.08 -24.13 5.57
CA ASP A 204 -0.97 -24.11 6.71
C ASP A 204 -2.31 -24.79 6.30
N PRO A 205 -2.69 -25.93 6.94
CA PRO A 205 -3.95 -26.62 6.67
C PRO A 205 -5.19 -25.89 7.24
N HIS A 206 -5.02 -24.70 7.79
CA HIS A 206 -6.14 -23.92 8.33
C HIS A 206 -6.81 -23.10 7.24
N THR A 207 -7.70 -23.74 6.49
CA THR A 207 -8.59 -23.03 5.56
C THR A 207 -9.58 -22.20 6.39
N VAL A 208 -9.40 -20.89 6.40
CA VAL A 208 -10.39 -19.95 6.91
C VAL A 208 -11.45 -19.78 5.82
N ILE A 209 -12.66 -20.25 6.09
CA ILE A 209 -13.81 -20.02 5.20
C ILE A 209 -14.52 -18.76 5.72
N VAL A 210 -14.43 -17.67 4.97
CA VAL A 210 -15.22 -16.45 5.20
C VAL A 210 -16.48 -16.55 4.36
N ILE A 211 -17.63 -16.73 5.00
CA ILE A 211 -18.93 -16.70 4.33
C ILE A 211 -19.42 -15.26 4.38
N ILE A 212 -19.54 -14.62 3.22
CA ILE A 212 -20.09 -13.29 3.08
C ILE A 212 -21.48 -13.45 2.47
N GLU A 213 -22.54 -13.24 3.25
CA GLU A 213 -23.91 -13.16 2.79
C GLU A 213 -24.39 -11.71 2.89
N GLU A 214 -24.93 -11.15 1.78
CA GLU A 214 -25.52 -9.80 1.72
C GLU A 214 -24.64 -8.64 2.22
N GLY A 215 -23.30 -8.78 2.16
CA GLY A 215 -22.37 -7.72 2.56
C GLY A 215 -21.92 -7.74 4.02
N ASP A 216 -22.44 -8.66 4.82
CA ASP A 216 -21.99 -8.87 6.20
C ASP A 216 -21.15 -10.16 6.33
N ILE A 217 -20.10 -10.12 7.16
CA ILE A 217 -19.33 -11.32 7.51
C ILE A 217 -20.19 -12.14 8.48
N VAL A 218 -20.77 -13.24 8.00
CA VAL A 218 -21.72 -14.04 8.77
C VAL A 218 -21.06 -15.14 9.58
N ASP A 219 -19.95 -15.69 9.11
CA ASP A 219 -19.24 -16.76 9.82
C ASP A 219 -17.75 -16.86 9.39
N VAL A 220 -16.87 -17.14 10.35
CA VAL A 220 -15.46 -17.44 10.13
C VAL A 220 -15.16 -18.80 10.73
N ARG A 221 -14.88 -19.80 9.90
CA ARG A 221 -14.55 -21.16 10.34
C ARG A 221 -13.13 -21.53 9.96
N THR A 222 -12.36 -21.98 10.95
CA THR A 222 -11.11 -22.70 10.76
C THR A 222 -11.40 -24.20 10.65
N LYS A 223 -10.85 -24.86 9.65
CA LYS A 223 -10.81 -26.32 9.59
C LYS A 223 -9.49 -26.84 10.10
#